data_4d2dcc448db06d3a764b377253314881
#
_entry.id   4d2dcc448db06d3a764b377253314881
#
_cell.length_a   1.000
_cell.length_b   1.000
_cell.length_c   1.000
_cell.angle_alpha   90.00
_cell.angle_beta   90.00
_cell.angle_gamma   90.00
#
_symmetry.space_group_name_H-M   'P 1'
#
loop_
_entity.id
_entity.type
_entity.pdbx_description
1 polymer ?
#
loop_
_entity_poly.entity_id
_entity_poly.type
_entity_poly.pdbx_seq_one_letter_code
_entity_poly.pdbx_strand_id
1 'polypeptide(L)'
;GEKIALLGANGIGKSTLLKCITNQISYQGSITHGHNVNVSYFAQDQADQLDKTKTVFETVDHVAEGDIRKKLRSILGSFLFSADDIDKKVSSLSGGEKTRLALCQLLLSPSNFLILDEPTNHLDIMSKNVLKQALINYEGTFIVVSHDRDFLDGLTNRIWDIAKHKIRIHHFDLSEYLNLIEVNTS
;
A
#
# COMPACT_ATOMS: atom_id res chain seq x y z
N GLY A 1 4.84 -11.31 -9.63
CA GLY A 1 4.17 -10.27 -8.91
C GLY A 1 2.66 -10.24 -9.14
N GLU A 2 1.87 -10.78 -8.20
CA GLU A 2 0.42 -10.67 -8.25
C GLU A 2 -0.04 -9.34 -7.65
N LYS A 3 -1.04 -8.74 -8.26
CA LYS A 3 -1.61 -7.44 -7.87
C LYS A 3 -3.05 -7.70 -7.39
N ILE A 4 -3.26 -7.75 -6.07
CA ILE A 4 -4.49 -8.26 -5.47
C ILE A 4 -5.27 -7.12 -4.81
N ALA A 5 -6.54 -6.93 -5.16
CA ALA A 5 -7.47 -6.13 -4.38
C ALA A 5 -8.24 -7.02 -3.41
N LEU A 6 -8.21 -6.68 -2.12
CA LEU A 6 -8.98 -7.35 -1.09
C LEU A 6 -10.26 -6.55 -0.84
N LEU A 7 -11.39 -7.10 -1.28
CA LEU A 7 -12.72 -6.48 -1.22
C LEU A 7 -13.61 -7.16 -0.16
N GLY A 8 -14.65 -6.48 0.25
CA GLY A 8 -15.63 -6.96 1.21
C GLY A 8 -16.26 -5.83 2.01
N ALA A 9 -17.38 -6.10 2.67
CA ALA A 9 -18.08 -5.12 3.47
C ALA A 9 -17.22 -4.56 4.62
N ASN A 10 -17.57 -3.35 5.09
CA ASN A 10 -16.91 -2.78 6.27
C ASN A 10 -17.12 -3.68 7.48
N GLY A 11 -16.07 -3.86 8.28
CA GLY A 11 -16.10 -4.70 9.46
C GLY A 11 -16.07 -6.22 9.20
N ILE A 12 -16.00 -6.68 7.94
CA ILE A 12 -15.95 -8.12 7.61
C ILE A 12 -14.64 -8.80 8.03
N GLY A 13 -13.60 -8.03 8.40
CA GLY A 13 -12.33 -8.57 8.86
C GLY A 13 -11.16 -8.42 7.87
N LYS A 14 -11.24 -7.51 6.89
CA LYS A 14 -10.14 -7.27 5.92
C LYS A 14 -8.82 -6.95 6.63
N SER A 15 -8.79 -5.91 7.45
CA SER A 15 -7.59 -5.52 8.21
C SER A 15 -7.13 -6.59 9.20
N THR A 16 -8.08 -7.35 9.77
CA THR A 16 -7.77 -8.50 10.64
C THR A 16 -7.01 -9.57 9.87
N LEU A 17 -7.47 -9.91 8.66
CA LEU A 17 -6.77 -10.86 7.79
C LEU A 17 -5.35 -10.36 7.44
N LEU A 18 -5.20 -9.08 7.10
CA LEU A 18 -3.88 -8.50 6.80
C LEU A 18 -2.94 -8.58 8.01
N LYS A 19 -3.45 -8.31 9.22
CA LYS A 19 -2.68 -8.46 10.47
C LYS A 19 -2.33 -9.92 10.79
N CYS A 20 -3.17 -10.89 10.42
CA CYS A 20 -2.83 -12.31 10.53
C CYS A 20 -1.69 -12.67 9.55
N ILE A 21 -1.78 -12.21 8.28
CA ILE A 21 -0.73 -12.47 7.27
C ILE A 21 0.62 -11.89 7.73
N THR A 22 0.61 -10.76 8.42
CA THR A 22 1.84 -10.09 8.94
C THR A 22 2.24 -10.56 10.33
N ASN A 23 1.57 -11.58 10.90
CA ASN A 23 1.82 -12.10 12.25
C ASN A 23 1.73 -11.05 13.37
N GLN A 24 0.91 -10.01 13.18
CA GLN A 24 0.72 -8.95 14.19
C GLN A 24 -0.31 -9.32 15.26
N ILE A 25 -1.16 -10.29 14.98
CA ILE A 25 -2.17 -10.81 15.91
C ILE A 25 -2.15 -12.33 15.89
N SER A 26 -2.54 -12.95 17.01
CA SER A 26 -2.73 -14.40 17.08
C SER A 26 -4.01 -14.83 16.36
N TYR A 27 -3.96 -15.99 15.70
CA TYR A 27 -5.08 -16.56 14.93
C TYR A 27 -5.07 -18.09 15.04
N GLN A 28 -6.19 -18.73 14.69
CA GLN A 28 -6.28 -20.17 14.59
C GLN A 28 -5.97 -20.61 13.17
N GLY A 29 -5.25 -21.71 13.02
CA GLY A 29 -4.80 -22.23 11.74
C GLY A 29 -3.31 -21.93 11.48
N SER A 30 -2.89 -21.98 10.22
CA SER A 30 -1.49 -21.72 9.83
C SER A 30 -1.42 -20.83 8.60
N ILE A 31 -0.49 -19.89 8.60
CA ILE A 31 -0.09 -19.09 7.43
C ILE A 31 1.40 -19.36 7.24
N THR A 32 1.77 -19.83 6.06
CA THR A 32 3.17 -20.10 5.73
C THR A 32 3.61 -19.15 4.62
N HIS A 33 4.62 -18.34 4.92
CA HIS A 33 5.27 -17.53 3.89
C HIS A 33 6.21 -18.41 3.06
N GLY A 34 6.25 -18.17 1.76
CA GLY A 34 7.20 -18.81 0.87
C GLY A 34 8.65 -18.47 1.23
N HIS A 35 9.59 -19.22 0.68
CA HIS A 35 11.01 -18.92 0.87
C HIS A 35 11.35 -17.55 0.27
N ASN A 36 12.15 -16.76 0.98
CA ASN A 36 12.57 -15.40 0.59
C ASN A 36 11.42 -14.38 0.43
N VAL A 37 10.25 -14.61 1.03
CA VAL A 37 9.20 -13.58 1.10
C VAL A 37 9.54 -12.57 2.18
N ASN A 38 9.74 -11.31 1.76
CA ASN A 38 9.99 -10.17 2.64
C ASN A 38 8.76 -9.24 2.59
N VAL A 39 8.01 -9.21 3.69
CA VAL A 39 6.72 -8.52 3.77
C VAL A 39 6.90 -7.13 4.34
N SER A 40 6.32 -6.11 3.70
CA SER A 40 6.13 -4.78 4.28
C SER A 40 4.64 -4.46 4.37
N TYR A 41 4.22 -3.87 5.48
CA TYR A 41 2.83 -3.55 5.77
C TYR A 41 2.64 -2.05 5.98
N PHE A 42 1.72 -1.47 5.24
CA PHE A 42 1.24 -0.11 5.42
C PHE A 42 -0.10 -0.16 6.15
N ALA A 43 -0.08 0.17 7.45
CA ALA A 43 -1.27 0.30 8.28
C ALA A 43 -1.89 1.70 8.14
N GLN A 44 -3.16 1.85 8.52
CA GLN A 44 -3.87 3.14 8.47
C GLN A 44 -3.16 4.26 9.29
N ASP A 45 -2.48 3.91 10.38
CA ASP A 45 -1.77 4.82 11.27
C ASP A 45 -0.25 4.93 10.97
N GLN A 46 0.21 4.36 9.86
CA GLN A 46 1.64 4.30 9.52
C GLN A 46 2.29 5.68 9.42
N ALA A 47 1.54 6.68 8.94
CA ALA A 47 2.02 8.06 8.84
C ALA A 47 2.31 8.69 10.21
N ASP A 48 1.59 8.28 11.26
CA ASP A 48 1.79 8.78 12.62
C ASP A 48 3.00 8.18 13.31
N GLN A 49 3.48 7.03 12.82
CA GLN A 49 4.64 6.30 13.34
C GLN A 49 5.97 6.84 12.80
N LEU A 50 5.95 7.76 11.82
CA LEU A 50 7.16 8.39 11.31
C LEU A 50 7.91 9.14 12.44
N ASP A 51 9.24 9.04 12.43
CA ASP A 51 10.09 9.78 13.36
C ASP A 51 10.02 11.29 13.08
N LYS A 52 9.34 12.01 13.95
CA LYS A 52 9.09 13.45 13.83
C LYS A 52 10.35 14.32 13.93
N THR A 53 11.45 13.76 14.39
CA THR A 53 12.74 14.47 14.55
C THR A 53 13.57 14.45 13.27
N LYS A 54 13.34 13.48 12.39
CA LYS A 54 14.03 13.35 11.11
C LYS A 54 13.49 14.31 10.06
N THR A 55 14.33 14.60 9.07
CA THR A 55 13.90 15.27 7.84
C THR A 55 13.22 14.29 6.88
N VAL A 56 12.55 14.82 5.86
CA VAL A 56 11.99 14.03 4.76
C VAL A 56 13.07 13.15 4.13
N PHE A 57 14.24 13.73 3.85
CA PHE A 57 15.36 12.99 3.25
C PHE A 57 15.88 11.89 4.16
N GLU A 58 16.18 12.20 5.43
CA GLU A 58 16.68 11.22 6.40
C GLU A 58 15.75 10.03 6.59
N THR A 59 14.44 10.26 6.49
CA THR A 59 13.42 9.20 6.63
C THR A 59 13.56 8.14 5.53
N VAL A 60 13.77 8.55 4.27
CA VAL A 60 13.91 7.61 3.16
C VAL A 60 15.34 7.11 2.97
N ASP A 61 16.35 7.91 3.31
CA ASP A 61 17.77 7.52 3.24
C ASP A 61 18.08 6.34 4.17
N HIS A 62 17.37 6.25 5.29
CA HIS A 62 17.54 5.17 6.26
C HIS A 62 17.16 3.78 5.72
N VAL A 63 16.20 3.71 4.78
CA VAL A 63 15.69 2.44 4.24
C VAL A 63 16.20 2.14 2.83
N ALA A 64 16.74 3.13 2.14
CA ALA A 64 17.21 2.99 0.77
C ALA A 64 18.58 2.32 0.70
N GLU A 65 18.72 1.35 -0.19
CA GLU A 65 19.94 0.58 -0.40
C GLU A 65 20.50 0.74 -1.82
N GLY A 66 21.80 0.52 -1.97
CA GLY A 66 22.46 0.42 -3.26
C GLY A 66 22.29 1.66 -4.16
N ASP A 67 21.96 1.42 -5.42
CA ASP A 67 21.81 2.50 -6.43
C ASP A 67 20.54 3.35 -6.24
N ILE A 68 19.53 2.83 -5.52
CA ILE A 68 18.32 3.57 -5.17
C ILE A 68 18.69 4.80 -4.34
N ARG A 69 19.63 4.65 -3.40
CA ARG A 69 20.10 5.73 -2.54
C ARG A 69 20.64 6.94 -3.32
N LYS A 70 21.31 6.69 -4.44
CA LYS A 70 21.82 7.75 -5.33
C LYS A 70 20.71 8.56 -6.01
N LYS A 71 19.50 7.99 -6.11
CA LYS A 71 18.35 8.58 -6.82
C LYS A 71 17.29 9.14 -5.88
N LEU A 72 17.52 9.15 -4.56
CA LEU A 72 16.50 9.51 -3.54
C LEU A 72 15.87 10.88 -3.78
N ARG A 73 16.66 11.91 -4.14
CA ARG A 73 16.10 13.25 -4.43
C ARG A 73 15.13 13.22 -5.61
N SER A 74 15.47 12.48 -6.66
CA SER A 74 14.58 12.30 -7.83
C SER A 74 13.32 11.52 -7.47
N ILE A 75 13.45 10.48 -6.64
CA ILE A 75 12.31 9.68 -6.18
C ILE A 75 11.40 10.53 -5.30
N LEU A 76 11.95 11.28 -4.34
CA LEU A 76 11.16 12.21 -3.53
C LEU A 76 10.44 13.25 -4.40
N GLY A 77 11.10 13.76 -5.44
CA GLY A 77 10.47 14.65 -6.42
C GLY A 77 9.28 14.00 -7.14
N SER A 78 9.39 12.73 -7.53
CA SER A 78 8.26 11.99 -8.12
C SER A 78 7.12 11.76 -7.11
N PHE A 79 7.41 11.74 -5.80
CA PHE A 79 6.44 11.74 -4.71
C PHE A 79 6.00 13.15 -4.29
N LEU A 80 6.19 14.16 -5.15
CA LEU A 80 5.75 15.55 -4.97
C LEU A 80 6.41 16.27 -3.77
N PHE A 81 7.63 15.89 -3.39
CA PHE A 81 8.45 16.66 -2.46
C PHE A 81 9.39 17.57 -3.26
N SER A 82 9.23 18.87 -3.09
CA SER A 82 10.12 19.86 -3.71
C SER A 82 11.52 19.85 -3.08
N ALA A 83 12.48 20.55 -3.70
CA ALA A 83 13.81 20.69 -3.12
C ALA A 83 13.77 21.32 -1.72
N ASP A 84 12.85 22.24 -1.48
CA ASP A 84 12.68 22.92 -0.17
C ASP A 84 12.01 22.01 0.88
N ASP A 85 11.25 20.99 0.43
CA ASP A 85 10.58 20.07 1.34
C ASP A 85 11.53 18.98 1.88
N ILE A 86 12.58 18.66 1.15
CA ILE A 86 13.48 17.54 1.45
C ILE A 86 14.15 17.70 2.82
N ASP A 87 14.50 18.92 3.18
CA ASP A 87 15.18 19.25 4.44
C ASP A 87 14.22 19.63 5.58
N LYS A 88 12.90 19.66 5.31
CA LYS A 88 11.88 19.88 6.35
C LYS A 88 11.81 18.69 7.29
N LYS A 89 11.56 18.97 8.57
CA LYS A 89 11.30 17.92 9.56
C LYS A 89 9.91 17.30 9.34
N VAL A 90 9.78 16.01 9.58
CA VAL A 90 8.51 15.27 9.52
C VAL A 90 7.46 15.93 10.44
N SER A 91 7.88 16.50 11.58
CA SER A 91 6.96 17.22 12.49
C SER A 91 6.21 18.40 11.83
N SER A 92 6.78 19.03 10.80
CA SER A 92 6.20 20.18 10.11
C SER A 92 5.32 19.82 8.92
N LEU A 93 5.25 18.54 8.55
CA LEU A 93 4.47 18.05 7.42
C LEU A 93 2.98 17.97 7.77
N SER A 94 2.12 18.24 6.79
CA SER A 94 0.69 17.95 6.84
C SER A 94 0.41 16.45 6.93
N GLY A 95 -0.81 16.04 7.27
CA GLY A 95 -1.21 14.63 7.31
C GLY A 95 -1.00 13.92 5.96
N GLY A 96 -1.42 14.55 4.86
CA GLY A 96 -1.24 13.99 3.51
C GLY A 96 0.23 13.85 3.11
N GLU A 97 1.07 14.84 3.46
CA GLU A 97 2.51 14.76 3.21
C GLU A 97 3.18 13.65 4.02
N LYS A 98 2.77 13.44 5.28
CA LYS A 98 3.25 12.32 6.11
C LYS A 98 2.85 10.98 5.51
N THR A 99 1.59 10.84 5.08
CA THR A 99 1.11 9.62 4.41
C THR A 99 1.92 9.33 3.15
N ARG A 100 2.16 10.34 2.31
CA ARG A 100 2.96 10.24 1.09
C ARG A 100 4.42 9.86 1.38
N LEU A 101 5.01 10.43 2.43
CA LEU A 101 6.36 10.10 2.87
C LEU A 101 6.47 8.66 3.38
N ALA A 102 5.51 8.21 4.20
CA ALA A 102 5.47 6.85 4.72
C ALA A 102 5.29 5.82 3.58
N LEU A 103 4.49 6.13 2.56
CA LEU A 103 4.35 5.29 1.37
C LEU A 103 5.64 5.26 0.54
N CYS A 104 6.30 6.39 0.36
CA CYS A 104 7.61 6.46 -0.30
C CYS A 104 8.64 5.61 0.44
N GLN A 105 8.73 5.73 1.76
CA GLN A 105 9.62 4.93 2.61
C GLN A 105 9.33 3.43 2.47
N LEU A 106 8.05 3.03 2.47
CA LEU A 106 7.65 1.63 2.32
C LEU A 106 8.09 1.05 0.97
N LEU A 107 7.86 1.79 -0.13
CA LEU A 107 8.20 1.35 -1.48
C LEU A 107 9.71 1.30 -1.74
N LEU A 108 10.51 2.05 -0.99
CA LEU A 108 11.97 2.02 -1.03
C LEU A 108 12.59 0.92 -0.17
N SER A 109 11.81 0.36 0.76
CA SER A 109 12.27 -0.75 1.60
C SER A 109 12.47 -2.02 0.76
N PRO A 110 13.49 -2.84 1.07
CA PRO A 110 13.78 -4.05 0.32
C PRO A 110 12.75 -5.16 0.63
N SER A 111 11.54 -5.00 0.10
CA SER A 111 10.45 -5.95 0.23
C SER A 111 9.96 -6.40 -1.13
N ASN A 112 9.50 -7.65 -1.23
CA ASN A 112 8.92 -8.23 -2.43
C ASN A 112 7.44 -8.59 -2.27
N PHE A 113 6.89 -8.30 -1.10
CA PHE A 113 5.47 -8.45 -0.81
C PHE A 113 4.96 -7.25 0.01
N LEU A 114 4.11 -6.43 -0.59
CA LEU A 114 3.49 -5.28 0.08
C LEU A 114 2.06 -5.59 0.50
N ILE A 115 1.70 -5.13 1.67
CA ILE A 115 0.34 -5.15 2.17
C ILE A 115 -0.06 -3.70 2.47
N LEU A 116 -1.12 -3.22 1.82
CA LEU A 116 -1.55 -1.83 1.87
C LEU A 116 -3.00 -1.77 2.39
N ASP A 117 -3.20 -1.23 3.59
CA ASP A 117 -4.51 -1.09 4.21
C ASP A 117 -4.97 0.36 4.12
N GLU A 118 -5.91 0.65 3.19
CA GLU A 118 -6.45 1.97 2.89
C GLU A 118 -5.37 3.05 2.62
N PRO A 119 -4.41 2.80 1.70
CA PRO A 119 -3.27 3.70 1.48
C PRO A 119 -3.67 5.04 0.85
N THR A 120 -4.89 5.15 0.31
CA THR A 120 -5.41 6.36 -0.33
C THR A 120 -6.08 7.33 0.64
N ASN A 121 -6.28 6.93 1.90
CA ASN A 121 -6.86 7.79 2.91
C ASN A 121 -5.98 9.03 3.14
N HIS A 122 -6.62 10.19 3.20
CA HIS A 122 -5.96 11.50 3.38
C HIS A 122 -5.05 11.95 2.23
N LEU A 123 -5.04 11.24 1.09
CA LEU A 123 -4.31 11.65 -0.11
C LEU A 123 -5.22 12.47 -1.03
N ASP A 124 -4.67 13.55 -1.58
CA ASP A 124 -5.26 14.27 -2.70
C ASP A 124 -5.13 13.47 -4.01
N ILE A 125 -5.84 13.92 -5.06
CA ILE A 125 -5.89 13.22 -6.36
C ILE A 125 -4.49 13.05 -6.96
N MET A 126 -3.63 14.06 -6.86
CA MET A 126 -2.27 13.98 -7.41
C MET A 126 -1.43 12.95 -6.68
N SER A 127 -1.49 12.93 -5.35
CA SER A 127 -0.79 11.95 -4.51
C SER A 127 -1.27 10.53 -4.75
N LYS A 128 -2.60 10.32 -4.96
CA LYS A 128 -3.16 9.03 -5.34
C LYS A 128 -2.62 8.54 -6.68
N ASN A 129 -2.53 9.43 -7.67
CA ASN A 129 -1.98 9.09 -8.99
C ASN A 129 -0.50 8.71 -8.91
N VAL A 130 0.30 9.44 -8.13
CA VAL A 130 1.70 9.11 -7.88
C VAL A 130 1.83 7.72 -7.25
N LEU A 131 1.06 7.42 -6.21
CA LEU A 131 1.04 6.11 -5.58
C LEU A 131 0.65 5.01 -6.56
N LYS A 132 -0.42 5.24 -7.35
CA LYS A 132 -0.89 4.28 -8.36
C LYS A 132 0.20 3.96 -9.37
N GLN A 133 0.89 4.97 -9.90
CA GLN A 133 1.99 4.76 -10.85
C GLN A 133 3.18 4.02 -10.22
N ALA A 134 3.52 4.32 -8.98
CA ALA A 134 4.58 3.61 -8.26
C ALA A 134 4.22 2.12 -8.06
N LEU A 135 2.95 1.79 -7.75
CA LEU A 135 2.48 0.42 -7.58
C LEU A 135 2.34 -0.34 -8.92
N ILE A 136 1.99 0.34 -10.01
CA ILE A 136 2.00 -0.26 -11.35
C ILE A 136 3.42 -0.73 -11.71
N ASN A 137 4.42 0.07 -11.39
CA ASN A 137 5.83 -0.22 -11.68
C ASN A 137 6.50 -1.14 -10.64
N TYR A 138 5.82 -1.45 -9.55
CA TYR A 138 6.35 -2.34 -8.53
C TYR A 138 6.37 -3.79 -9.02
N GLU A 139 7.54 -4.42 -9.07
CA GLU A 139 7.71 -5.78 -9.61
C GLU A 139 7.27 -6.88 -8.65
N GLY A 140 7.19 -6.60 -7.36
CA GLY A 140 6.76 -7.55 -6.33
C GLY A 140 5.26 -7.84 -6.35
N THR A 141 4.81 -8.67 -5.43
CA THR A 141 3.40 -8.93 -5.14
C THR A 141 2.85 -7.89 -4.18
N PHE A 142 1.59 -7.49 -4.34
CA PHE A 142 0.91 -6.74 -3.30
C PHE A 142 -0.55 -7.13 -3.09
N ILE A 143 -1.01 -6.91 -1.85
CA ILE A 143 -2.42 -6.91 -1.49
C ILE A 143 -2.79 -5.49 -1.09
N VAL A 144 -3.85 -4.95 -1.66
CA VAL A 144 -4.38 -3.63 -1.32
C VAL A 144 -5.83 -3.70 -0.90
N VAL A 145 -6.17 -3.07 0.21
CA VAL A 145 -7.53 -2.74 0.62
C VAL A 145 -7.75 -1.27 0.30
N SER A 146 -8.74 -0.95 -0.49
CA SER A 146 -9.17 0.42 -0.73
C SER A 146 -10.65 0.48 -1.10
N HIS A 147 -11.32 1.55 -0.71
CA HIS A 147 -12.66 1.89 -1.15
C HIS A 147 -12.67 2.77 -2.41
N ASP A 148 -11.49 3.21 -2.84
CA ASP A 148 -11.31 4.06 -4.01
C ASP A 148 -11.26 3.20 -5.27
N ARG A 149 -12.39 3.12 -5.99
CA ARG A 149 -12.50 2.32 -7.21
C ARG A 149 -11.60 2.85 -8.34
N ASP A 150 -11.49 4.16 -8.49
CA ASP A 150 -10.64 4.79 -9.50
C ASP A 150 -9.16 4.49 -9.26
N PHE A 151 -8.79 4.39 -8.00
CA PHE A 151 -7.44 3.97 -7.62
C PHE A 151 -7.17 2.50 -7.97
N LEU A 152 -8.11 1.60 -7.68
CA LEU A 152 -7.96 0.16 -7.92
C LEU A 152 -8.06 -0.23 -9.40
N ASP A 153 -8.80 0.55 -10.20
CA ASP A 153 -9.01 0.27 -11.62
C ASP A 153 -7.69 0.29 -12.40
N GLY A 154 -7.44 -0.75 -13.18
CA GLY A 154 -6.18 -0.94 -13.91
C GLY A 154 -4.94 -1.15 -13.05
N LEU A 155 -5.08 -1.20 -11.70
CA LEU A 155 -3.98 -1.45 -10.77
C LEU A 155 -3.87 -2.93 -10.41
N THR A 156 -5.00 -3.65 -10.30
CA THR A 156 -5.06 -5.01 -9.81
C THR A 156 -5.53 -5.99 -10.89
N ASN A 157 -5.03 -7.20 -10.84
CA ASN A 157 -5.38 -8.29 -11.78
C ASN A 157 -6.00 -9.49 -11.08
N ARG A 158 -6.23 -9.39 -9.78
CA ARG A 158 -6.92 -10.39 -8.97
C ARG A 158 -7.77 -9.72 -7.91
N ILE A 159 -8.92 -10.32 -7.63
CA ILE A 159 -9.81 -9.89 -6.57
C ILE A 159 -9.94 -11.01 -5.55
N TRP A 160 -9.69 -10.69 -4.29
CA TRP A 160 -10.05 -11.50 -3.15
C TRP A 160 -11.29 -10.88 -2.49
N ASP A 161 -12.43 -11.52 -2.66
CA ASP A 161 -13.71 -11.08 -2.09
C ASP A 161 -13.99 -11.83 -0.79
N ILE A 162 -14.10 -11.08 0.31
CA ILE A 162 -14.49 -11.65 1.61
C ILE A 162 -16.00 -11.50 1.78
N ALA A 163 -16.70 -12.63 1.77
CA ALA A 163 -18.10 -12.69 2.06
C ALA A 163 -18.42 -13.91 2.94
N LYS A 164 -19.31 -13.75 3.93
CA LYS A 164 -19.76 -14.84 4.83
C LYS A 164 -18.59 -15.63 5.44
N HIS A 165 -17.54 -14.93 5.90
CA HIS A 165 -16.32 -15.50 6.49
C HIS A 165 -15.53 -16.44 5.57
N LYS A 166 -15.69 -16.30 4.26
CA LYS A 166 -14.94 -17.03 3.23
C LYS A 166 -14.32 -16.05 2.25
N ILE A 167 -13.18 -16.44 1.70
CA ILE A 167 -12.53 -15.69 0.63
C ILE A 167 -12.82 -16.40 -0.68
N ARG A 168 -13.32 -15.63 -1.66
CA ARG A 168 -13.41 -16.07 -3.06
C ARG A 168 -12.33 -15.37 -3.84
N ILE A 169 -11.57 -16.14 -4.60
CA ILE A 169 -10.49 -15.62 -5.43
C ILE A 169 -10.99 -15.55 -6.87
N HIS A 170 -10.88 -14.37 -7.45
CA HIS A 170 -11.22 -14.11 -8.84
C HIS A 170 -9.95 -13.72 -9.60
N HIS A 171 -9.78 -14.29 -10.80
CA HIS A 171 -8.61 -14.09 -11.66
C HIS A 171 -8.90 -13.10 -12.79
N PHE A 172 -9.46 -11.97 -12.42
CA PHE A 172 -9.80 -10.87 -13.32
C PHE A 172 -9.69 -9.53 -12.59
N ASP A 173 -9.79 -8.45 -13.32
CA ASP A 173 -9.66 -7.10 -12.79
C ASP A 173 -10.94 -6.60 -12.09
N LEU A 174 -10.87 -5.37 -11.57
CA LEU A 174 -11.99 -4.76 -10.85
C LEU A 174 -13.21 -4.53 -11.75
N SER A 175 -13.02 -4.14 -13.01
CA SER A 175 -14.11 -3.85 -13.94
C SER A 175 -14.92 -5.11 -14.25
N GLU A 176 -14.25 -6.22 -14.51
CA GLU A 176 -14.87 -7.53 -14.72
C GLU A 176 -15.61 -8.01 -13.46
N TYR A 177 -15.02 -7.79 -12.27
CA TYR A 177 -15.66 -8.13 -10.99
C TYR A 177 -16.95 -7.34 -10.75
N LEU A 178 -16.95 -6.03 -11.02
CA LEU A 178 -18.13 -5.18 -10.84
C LEU A 178 -19.26 -5.59 -11.79
N ASN A 179 -18.95 -5.88 -13.05
CA ASN A 179 -19.91 -6.40 -14.01
C ASN A 179 -20.55 -7.73 -13.55
N LEU A 180 -19.73 -8.63 -12.95
CA LEU A 180 -20.22 -9.90 -12.42
C LEU A 180 -21.23 -9.70 -11.27
N ILE A 181 -21.01 -8.73 -10.39
CA ILE A 181 -21.90 -8.44 -9.27
C ILE A 181 -23.22 -7.84 -9.77
N GLU A 182 -23.17 -6.90 -10.71
CA GLU A 182 -24.35 -6.26 -11.28
C GLU A 182 -25.28 -7.27 -11.95
N VAL A 183 -24.72 -8.21 -12.70
CA VAL A 183 -25.50 -9.29 -13.35
C VAL A 183 -26.15 -10.23 -12.32
N ASN A 184 -25.50 -10.48 -11.19
CA ASN A 184 -26.04 -11.38 -10.16
C ASN A 184 -27.06 -10.70 -9.20
N THR A 185 -27.22 -9.39 -9.28
CA THR A 185 -28.17 -8.60 -8.46
C THR A 185 -29.41 -8.16 -9.24
N SER A 186 -29.44 -8.42 -10.54
CA SER A 186 -30.57 -8.18 -11.46
C SER A 186 -31.45 -9.41 -11.59
#